data_6506412e5e9566d6e501c66132128818
#
_entry.id   6506412e5e9566d6e501c66132128818
#
_cell.length_a   1.000
_cell.length_b   1.000
_cell.length_c   1.000
_cell.angle_alpha   90.00
_cell.angle_beta   90.00
_cell.angle_gamma   90.00
#
_symmetry.space_group_name_H-M   'P 1'
#
loop_
_entity.id
_entity.type
_entity.pdbx_description
1 polymer ?
#
loop_
_entity_poly.entity_id
_entity_poly.type
_entity_poly.pdbx_seq_one_letter_code
_entity_poly.pdbx_strand_id
1 'polypeptide(L)'
;MLLAAPALAQSPSGGAPPAAPLWTLATGFSAPESAYYDDASGHVFVSSIGGQILEKDGNGYISRLSPEGEVLDAMWVTGLDAPKGLRSVGGTLWVSDIDRVVGIDIGSGEITARVAVEGARFLNDLATAPDGTVYVSDSTLSRIYMVRDGRSSVFVEGAELVEQANGLLVDGSRLILGTIGPAAGARGRGRGRGAPAGGHLFAFDLVTRERTQVTTEPVGGIDGIEPDGRGGLLVTDVFGRRLLHVAASGAVRTLVQFGGGGADFGYVPSRRLAVVPFLGENSVAAYDLTSLLP
;
A
#
# COMPACT_ATOMS: atom_id res chain seq x y z
N MET A 1 48.76 38.87 -12.18
CA MET A 1 48.02 38.82 -10.90
C MET A 1 46.72 38.10 -11.19
N LEU A 2 46.72 36.78 -11.06
CA LEU A 2 45.54 35.94 -11.28
C LEU A 2 44.77 35.84 -9.93
N LEU A 3 43.54 36.28 -9.91
CA LEU A 3 42.62 36.08 -8.81
C LEU A 3 42.03 34.69 -8.92
N ALA A 4 42.31 33.84 -7.92
CA ALA A 4 41.67 32.54 -7.76
C ALA A 4 40.24 32.74 -7.23
N ALA A 5 39.24 32.13 -7.90
CA ALA A 5 37.89 32.06 -7.46
C ALA A 5 37.76 31.06 -6.27
N PRO A 6 36.95 31.36 -5.24
CA PRO A 6 36.74 30.42 -4.16
C PRO A 6 35.94 29.21 -4.63
N ALA A 7 36.44 28.01 -4.33
CA ALA A 7 35.71 26.77 -4.52
C ALA A 7 34.49 26.74 -3.58
N LEU A 8 33.28 26.65 -4.16
CA LEU A 8 32.06 26.37 -3.43
C LEU A 8 32.16 24.95 -2.86
N ALA A 9 32.28 24.86 -1.56
CA ALA A 9 32.16 23.62 -0.82
C ALA A 9 30.75 23.05 -1.02
N GLN A 10 30.64 21.93 -1.69
CA GLN A 10 29.42 21.14 -1.73
C GLN A 10 29.18 20.60 -0.32
N SER A 11 28.09 21.06 0.30
CA SER A 11 27.60 20.47 1.53
C SER A 11 27.25 18.99 1.26
N PRO A 12 27.73 18.03 2.07
CA PRO A 12 27.29 16.65 1.91
C PRO A 12 25.78 16.61 2.18
N SER A 13 25.02 16.04 1.29
CA SER A 13 23.60 15.68 1.50
C SER A 13 23.55 14.54 2.53
N GLY A 14 23.78 14.88 3.79
CA GLY A 14 23.64 13.96 4.91
C GLY A 14 22.15 13.71 5.16
N GLY A 15 21.55 12.75 4.46
CA GLY A 15 20.29 12.19 4.89
C GLY A 15 20.44 11.62 6.31
N ALA A 16 19.47 11.83 7.17
CA ALA A 16 19.45 11.16 8.46
C ALA A 16 19.58 9.64 8.25
N PRO A 17 20.29 8.92 9.14
CA PRO A 17 20.39 7.47 9.04
C PRO A 17 18.98 6.86 9.03
N PRO A 18 18.78 5.69 8.35
CA PRO A 18 17.50 5.00 8.37
C PRO A 18 17.02 4.80 9.82
N ALA A 19 15.74 5.04 10.07
CA ALA A 19 15.18 4.78 11.40
C ALA A 19 15.27 3.28 11.70
N ALA A 20 15.76 2.93 12.89
CA ALA A 20 15.80 1.54 13.31
C ALA A 20 14.37 1.04 13.58
N PRO A 21 13.99 -0.16 13.08
CA PRO A 21 12.72 -0.77 13.42
C PRO A 21 12.68 -1.16 14.90
N LEU A 22 11.48 -1.16 15.48
CA LEU A 22 11.23 -1.67 16.84
C LEU A 22 11.46 -3.18 16.90
N TRP A 23 11.00 -3.88 15.85
CA TRP A 23 11.26 -5.31 15.63
C TRP A 23 11.31 -5.62 14.14
N THR A 24 11.94 -6.74 13.79
CA THR A 24 12.03 -7.26 12.42
C THR A 24 11.88 -8.77 12.45
N LEU A 25 11.02 -9.30 11.60
CA LEU A 25 10.87 -10.72 11.32
C LEU A 25 11.47 -11.00 9.92
N ALA A 26 12.57 -11.74 9.88
CA ALA A 26 13.32 -12.04 8.65
C ALA A 26 13.11 -13.47 8.15
N THR A 27 12.17 -14.21 8.73
CA THR A 27 11.85 -15.60 8.37
C THR A 27 10.34 -15.84 8.44
N GLY A 28 9.85 -16.81 7.68
CA GLY A 28 8.44 -17.17 7.66
C GLY A 28 7.61 -16.44 6.61
N PHE A 29 8.23 -15.58 5.78
CA PHE A 29 7.57 -14.85 4.70
C PHE A 29 8.23 -15.17 3.35
N SER A 30 7.41 -15.16 2.30
CA SER A 30 7.88 -15.33 0.92
C SER A 30 7.26 -14.25 0.05
N ALA A 31 8.05 -13.23 -0.26
CA ALA A 31 7.61 -12.01 -0.94
C ALA A 31 6.37 -11.39 -0.24
N PRO A 32 6.49 -10.94 1.05
CA PRO A 32 5.37 -10.30 1.74
C PRO A 32 5.06 -8.96 1.08
N GLU A 33 3.79 -8.74 0.78
CA GLU A 33 3.39 -7.62 -0.06
C GLU A 33 2.50 -6.61 0.67
N SER A 34 1.59 -7.07 1.54
CA SER A 34 0.74 -6.19 2.33
C SER A 34 0.74 -6.61 3.79
N ALA A 35 0.67 -5.63 4.68
CA ALA A 35 0.29 -5.82 6.07
C ALA A 35 -0.96 -5.01 6.38
N TYR A 36 -1.85 -5.55 7.19
CA TYR A 36 -3.07 -4.88 7.60
C TYR A 36 -3.36 -5.15 9.09
N TYR A 37 -3.62 -4.10 9.86
CA TYR A 37 -4.07 -4.23 11.25
C TYR A 37 -5.59 -4.19 11.31
N ASP A 38 -6.19 -5.26 11.79
CA ASP A 38 -7.63 -5.33 12.08
C ASP A 38 -7.88 -4.96 13.55
N ASP A 39 -8.46 -3.79 13.78
CA ASP A 39 -8.70 -3.25 15.13
C ASP A 39 -9.68 -4.13 15.93
N ALA A 40 -10.63 -4.80 15.27
CA ALA A 40 -11.63 -5.63 15.92
C ALA A 40 -11.03 -6.92 16.51
N SER A 41 -10.11 -7.57 15.81
CA SER A 41 -9.42 -8.77 16.30
C SER A 41 -8.12 -8.46 17.06
N GLY A 42 -7.56 -7.25 16.86
CA GLY A 42 -6.26 -6.86 17.41
C GLY A 42 -5.07 -7.53 16.72
N HIS A 43 -5.28 -8.14 15.55
CA HIS A 43 -4.23 -8.85 14.82
C HIS A 43 -3.69 -8.05 13.62
N VAL A 44 -2.45 -8.34 13.27
CA VAL A 44 -1.85 -7.93 12.00
C VAL A 44 -1.87 -9.12 11.05
N PHE A 45 -2.46 -8.94 9.87
CA PHE A 45 -2.43 -9.91 8.79
C PHE A 45 -1.38 -9.50 7.78
N VAL A 46 -0.63 -10.47 7.25
CA VAL A 46 0.41 -10.24 6.24
C VAL A 46 0.18 -11.17 5.07
N SER A 47 -0.01 -10.62 3.88
CA SER A 47 -0.05 -11.40 2.65
C SER A 47 1.36 -11.75 2.18
N SER A 48 1.56 -12.98 1.75
CA SER A 48 2.80 -13.45 1.11
C SER A 48 2.48 -14.04 -0.25
N ILE A 49 3.12 -13.53 -1.30
CA ILE A 49 2.90 -13.96 -2.69
C ILE A 49 3.28 -15.44 -2.87
N GLY A 50 4.34 -15.90 -2.21
CA GLY A 50 4.76 -17.30 -2.24
C GLY A 50 5.56 -17.69 -3.49
N GLY A 51 5.42 -16.97 -4.60
CA GLY A 51 6.03 -17.29 -5.89
C GLY A 51 6.16 -16.09 -6.80
N GLN A 52 5.73 -16.23 -8.03
CA GLN A 52 5.69 -15.15 -9.01
C GLN A 52 4.43 -14.31 -8.84
N ILE A 53 4.53 -13.00 -9.06
CA ILE A 53 3.45 -12.03 -8.78
C ILE A 53 2.15 -12.20 -9.57
N LEU A 54 2.16 -13.02 -10.63
CA LEU A 54 1.01 -13.31 -11.50
C LEU A 54 0.82 -14.82 -11.76
N GLU A 55 1.54 -15.68 -11.06
CA GLU A 55 1.40 -17.13 -11.22
C GLU A 55 0.24 -17.65 -10.36
N LYS A 56 -0.61 -18.49 -11.00
CA LYS A 56 -1.73 -19.13 -10.32
C LYS A 56 -1.33 -20.54 -9.91
N ASP A 57 -0.54 -20.63 -8.85
CA ASP A 57 0.10 -21.88 -8.40
C ASP A 57 -0.38 -22.33 -7.00
N GLY A 58 -1.22 -21.53 -6.35
CA GLY A 58 -1.83 -21.86 -5.05
C GLY A 58 -0.86 -21.81 -3.87
N ASN A 59 0.32 -21.22 -4.01
CA ASN A 59 1.33 -21.18 -2.97
C ASN A 59 1.32 -19.90 -2.11
N GLY A 60 0.47 -18.94 -2.45
CA GLY A 60 0.24 -17.73 -1.67
C GLY A 60 -0.49 -18.01 -0.35
N TYR A 61 -0.21 -17.20 0.65
CA TYR A 61 -0.76 -17.38 1.98
C TYR A 61 -0.89 -16.07 2.76
N ILE A 62 -1.66 -16.11 3.85
CA ILE A 62 -1.77 -15.04 4.84
C ILE A 62 -1.18 -15.52 6.16
N SER A 63 -0.29 -14.73 6.76
CA SER A 63 0.20 -14.92 8.11
C SER A 63 -0.60 -14.05 9.10
N ARG A 64 -0.71 -14.49 10.35
CA ARG A 64 -1.34 -13.74 11.44
C ARG A 64 -0.31 -13.47 12.52
N LEU A 65 -0.17 -12.19 12.89
CA LEU A 65 0.80 -11.68 13.85
C LEU A 65 0.11 -10.91 14.98
N SER A 66 0.79 -10.77 16.11
CA SER A 66 0.47 -9.72 17.07
C SER A 66 1.17 -8.40 16.70
N PRO A 67 0.68 -7.25 17.19
CA PRO A 67 1.39 -5.96 17.00
C PRO A 67 2.80 -5.93 17.62
N GLU A 68 3.10 -6.83 18.56
CA GLU A 68 4.42 -7.00 19.19
C GLU A 68 5.42 -7.72 18.29
N GLY A 69 4.98 -8.30 17.17
CA GLY A 69 5.80 -9.09 16.25
C GLY A 69 5.85 -10.57 16.61
N GLU A 70 4.91 -11.08 17.42
CA GLU A 70 4.77 -12.53 17.61
C GLU A 70 4.04 -13.12 16.40
N VAL A 71 4.59 -14.19 15.82
CA VAL A 71 3.92 -14.95 14.75
C VAL A 71 2.93 -15.90 15.39
N LEU A 72 1.65 -15.57 15.34
CA LEU A 72 0.57 -16.38 15.91
C LEU A 72 0.27 -17.58 15.02
N ASP A 73 0.21 -17.34 13.70
CA ASP A 73 0.06 -18.37 12.67
C ASP A 73 0.87 -17.98 11.43
N ALA A 74 1.89 -18.75 11.11
CA ALA A 74 2.77 -18.45 9.98
C ALA A 74 2.08 -18.59 8.60
N MET A 75 1.11 -19.50 8.50
CA MET A 75 0.31 -19.78 7.30
C MET A 75 -1.16 -19.95 7.69
N TRP A 76 -1.74 -18.90 8.26
CA TRP A 76 -3.11 -18.92 8.79
C TRP A 76 -4.16 -19.26 7.72
N VAL A 77 -3.98 -18.72 6.50
CA VAL A 77 -4.79 -19.11 5.33
C VAL A 77 -3.86 -19.41 4.17
N THR A 78 -4.11 -20.49 3.47
CA THR A 78 -3.34 -20.97 2.33
C THR A 78 -4.21 -21.18 1.09
N GLY A 79 -3.60 -21.53 -0.06
CA GLY A 79 -4.34 -21.83 -1.31
C GLY A 79 -4.83 -20.57 -2.02
N LEU A 80 -4.13 -19.45 -1.81
CA LEU A 80 -4.18 -18.24 -2.61
C LEU A 80 -3.11 -18.33 -3.70
N ASP A 81 -3.26 -17.57 -4.78
CA ASP A 81 -2.27 -17.59 -5.86
C ASP A 81 -1.13 -16.59 -5.60
N ALA A 82 -1.42 -15.30 -5.63
CA ALA A 82 -0.47 -14.23 -5.32
C ALA A 82 -1.18 -13.10 -4.57
N PRO A 83 -1.56 -13.33 -3.29
CA PRO A 83 -2.32 -12.36 -2.50
C PRO A 83 -1.52 -11.07 -2.28
N LYS A 84 -2.21 -9.94 -2.34
CA LYS A 84 -1.64 -8.60 -2.15
C LYS A 84 -2.44 -7.83 -1.11
N GLY A 85 -3.10 -6.74 -1.48
CA GLY A 85 -3.80 -5.87 -0.57
C GLY A 85 -4.80 -6.56 0.35
N LEU A 86 -4.91 -6.07 1.58
CA LEU A 86 -5.72 -6.63 2.67
C LEU A 86 -6.55 -5.54 3.32
N ARG A 87 -7.87 -5.72 3.47
CA ARG A 87 -8.74 -4.87 4.33
C ARG A 87 -9.91 -5.66 4.89
N SER A 88 -10.34 -5.34 6.08
CA SER A 88 -11.49 -6.01 6.70
C SER A 88 -12.75 -5.14 6.71
N VAL A 89 -13.91 -5.79 6.69
CA VAL A 89 -15.21 -5.22 7.01
C VAL A 89 -16.16 -6.31 7.50
N GLY A 90 -16.87 -6.05 8.57
CA GLY A 90 -17.91 -6.96 9.08
C GLY A 90 -17.39 -8.36 9.47
N GLY A 91 -16.15 -8.46 9.98
CA GLY A 91 -15.54 -9.74 10.36
C GLY A 91 -14.96 -10.55 9.19
N THR A 92 -15.00 -10.01 7.98
CA THR A 92 -14.41 -10.60 6.78
C THR A 92 -13.14 -9.85 6.40
N LEU A 93 -12.02 -10.55 6.29
CA LEU A 93 -10.79 -10.06 5.67
C LEU A 93 -10.89 -10.27 4.15
N TRP A 94 -10.89 -9.18 3.41
CA TRP A 94 -10.85 -9.19 1.96
C TRP A 94 -9.40 -9.11 1.46
N VAL A 95 -9.10 -9.89 0.42
CA VAL A 95 -7.77 -10.06 -0.16
C VAL A 95 -7.86 -9.95 -1.66
N SER A 96 -7.02 -9.14 -2.28
CA SER A 96 -6.83 -9.15 -3.74
C SER A 96 -5.90 -10.29 -4.13
N ASP A 97 -6.29 -11.08 -5.16
CA ASP A 97 -5.54 -12.26 -5.59
C ASP A 97 -5.58 -12.39 -7.11
N ILE A 98 -4.65 -11.71 -7.79
CA ILE A 98 -4.44 -11.60 -9.25
C ILE A 98 -5.66 -11.04 -9.99
N ASP A 99 -6.73 -11.83 -10.17
CA ASP A 99 -7.93 -11.49 -10.94
C ASP A 99 -9.24 -11.78 -10.17
N ARG A 100 -9.13 -11.98 -8.87
CA ARG A 100 -10.25 -12.22 -7.97
C ARG A 100 -10.06 -11.52 -6.62
N VAL A 101 -11.16 -11.31 -5.93
CA VAL A 101 -11.16 -10.86 -4.54
C VAL A 101 -11.64 -12.03 -3.68
N VAL A 102 -10.90 -12.33 -2.61
CA VAL A 102 -11.17 -13.45 -1.72
C VAL A 102 -11.63 -12.92 -0.37
N GLY A 103 -12.75 -13.43 0.15
CA GLY A 103 -13.24 -13.14 1.50
C GLY A 103 -12.91 -14.27 2.45
N ILE A 104 -12.32 -13.93 3.59
CA ILE A 104 -11.88 -14.85 4.65
C ILE A 104 -12.57 -14.45 5.95
N ASP A 105 -13.23 -15.38 6.61
CA ASP A 105 -13.75 -15.15 7.97
C ASP A 105 -12.60 -15.03 8.97
N ILE A 106 -12.50 -13.89 9.65
CA ILE A 106 -11.39 -13.58 10.56
C ILE A 106 -11.36 -14.53 11.79
N GLY A 107 -12.52 -14.97 12.24
CA GLY A 107 -12.63 -15.83 13.40
C GLY A 107 -12.14 -17.26 13.14
N SER A 108 -12.51 -17.84 11.98
CA SER A 108 -12.21 -19.23 11.63
C SER A 108 -11.00 -19.41 10.70
N GLY A 109 -10.66 -18.40 9.90
CA GLY A 109 -9.70 -18.51 8.80
C GLY A 109 -10.27 -19.19 7.55
N GLU A 110 -11.57 -19.48 7.52
CA GLU A 110 -12.20 -20.10 6.37
C GLU A 110 -12.38 -19.11 5.22
N ILE A 111 -12.07 -19.55 4.02
CA ILE A 111 -12.38 -18.77 2.80
C ILE A 111 -13.88 -18.90 2.53
N THR A 112 -14.61 -17.80 2.69
CA THR A 112 -16.06 -17.75 2.55
C THR A 112 -16.54 -17.23 1.20
N ALA A 113 -15.66 -16.53 0.46
CA ALA A 113 -15.96 -15.99 -0.86
C ALA A 113 -14.76 -16.01 -1.79
N ARG A 114 -15.01 -16.25 -3.07
CA ARG A 114 -14.09 -15.99 -4.19
C ARG A 114 -14.86 -15.32 -5.31
N VAL A 115 -14.63 -14.04 -5.50
CA VAL A 115 -15.33 -13.22 -6.50
C VAL A 115 -14.37 -12.92 -7.65
N ALA A 116 -14.61 -13.52 -8.80
CA ALA A 116 -13.86 -13.20 -10.03
C ALA A 116 -14.13 -11.74 -10.44
N VAL A 117 -13.07 -11.01 -10.77
CA VAL A 117 -13.16 -9.65 -11.31
C VAL A 117 -12.94 -9.73 -12.81
N GLU A 118 -14.03 -9.70 -13.57
CA GLU A 118 -13.98 -9.92 -15.01
C GLU A 118 -13.12 -8.88 -15.70
N GLY A 119 -12.17 -9.35 -16.52
CA GLY A 119 -11.25 -8.52 -17.28
C GLY A 119 -10.07 -7.98 -16.47
N ALA A 120 -9.97 -8.23 -15.17
CA ALA A 120 -8.81 -7.85 -14.37
C ALA A 120 -7.53 -8.58 -14.82
N ARG A 121 -6.39 -7.92 -14.61
CA ARG A 121 -5.08 -8.46 -14.97
C ARG A 121 -4.09 -8.45 -13.81
N PHE A 122 -4.18 -7.44 -12.96
CA PHE A 122 -3.25 -7.27 -11.86
C PHE A 122 -3.95 -6.49 -10.73
N LEU A 123 -4.86 -7.19 -10.04
CA LEU A 123 -5.43 -6.63 -8.82
C LEU A 123 -4.33 -6.46 -7.79
N ASN A 124 -4.25 -5.27 -7.22
CA ASN A 124 -3.19 -4.89 -6.30
C ASN A 124 -3.76 -4.56 -4.92
N ASP A 125 -3.98 -3.32 -4.58
CA ASP A 125 -4.52 -2.96 -3.29
C ASP A 125 -6.06 -2.89 -3.30
N LEU A 126 -6.66 -2.95 -2.10
CA LEU A 126 -8.09 -2.84 -1.92
C LEU A 126 -8.48 -2.01 -0.68
N ALA A 127 -9.67 -1.46 -0.71
CA ALA A 127 -10.30 -0.74 0.39
C ALA A 127 -11.72 -1.21 0.59
N THR A 128 -12.22 -1.19 1.83
CA THR A 128 -13.57 -1.59 2.17
C THR A 128 -14.38 -0.40 2.67
N ALA A 129 -15.63 -0.29 2.21
CA ALA A 129 -16.59 0.66 2.75
C ALA A 129 -17.44 0.01 3.86
N PRO A 130 -18.00 0.82 4.78
CA PRO A 130 -18.83 0.31 5.88
C PRO A 130 -20.08 -0.48 5.44
N ASP A 131 -20.55 -0.27 4.21
CA ASP A 131 -21.68 -0.99 3.63
C ASP A 131 -21.31 -2.36 3.02
N GLY A 132 -20.04 -2.79 3.19
CA GLY A 132 -19.53 -4.04 2.67
C GLY A 132 -19.02 -3.98 1.23
N THR A 133 -19.05 -2.81 0.58
CA THR A 133 -18.46 -2.65 -0.76
C THR A 133 -16.94 -2.72 -0.67
N VAL A 134 -16.32 -3.50 -1.56
CA VAL A 134 -14.87 -3.60 -1.71
C VAL A 134 -14.45 -2.89 -3.00
N TYR A 135 -13.53 -1.95 -2.90
CA TYR A 135 -12.87 -1.32 -4.05
C TYR A 135 -11.51 -1.97 -4.23
N VAL A 136 -11.12 -2.28 -5.47
CA VAL A 136 -9.83 -2.92 -5.75
C VAL A 136 -9.19 -2.29 -6.99
N SER A 137 -7.90 -1.95 -6.87
CA SER A 137 -7.12 -1.36 -7.96
C SER A 137 -6.59 -2.44 -8.91
N ASP A 138 -6.55 -2.14 -10.21
CA ASP A 138 -5.80 -2.88 -11.22
C ASP A 138 -4.69 -1.99 -11.76
N SER A 139 -3.47 -2.23 -11.32
CA SER A 139 -2.32 -1.39 -11.66
C SER A 139 -1.94 -1.47 -13.14
N THR A 140 -2.22 -2.60 -13.82
CA THR A 140 -1.92 -2.79 -15.25
C THR A 140 -2.92 -2.05 -16.14
N LEU A 141 -4.20 -2.05 -15.76
CA LEU A 141 -5.26 -1.51 -16.59
C LEU A 141 -5.59 -0.05 -16.27
N SER A 142 -4.94 0.56 -15.26
CA SER A 142 -5.33 1.89 -14.75
C SER A 142 -6.84 1.94 -14.48
N ARG A 143 -7.29 1.07 -13.56
CA ARG A 143 -8.70 0.84 -13.29
C ARG A 143 -8.92 0.58 -11.81
N ILE A 144 -10.07 0.99 -11.29
CA ILE A 144 -10.57 0.59 -9.99
C ILE A 144 -11.88 -0.15 -10.23
N TYR A 145 -12.00 -1.35 -9.67
CA TYR A 145 -13.24 -2.10 -9.63
C TYR A 145 -13.95 -1.92 -8.29
N MET A 146 -15.23 -2.19 -8.30
CA MET A 146 -16.09 -2.29 -7.12
C MET A 146 -16.68 -3.71 -7.08
N VAL A 147 -16.55 -4.37 -5.94
CA VAL A 147 -17.15 -5.68 -5.65
C VAL A 147 -18.20 -5.49 -4.59
N ARG A 148 -19.43 -5.92 -4.89
CA ARG A 148 -20.57 -5.86 -3.98
C ARG A 148 -21.54 -7.02 -4.27
N ASP A 149 -22.07 -7.65 -3.24
CA ASP A 149 -23.03 -8.76 -3.35
C ASP A 149 -22.53 -9.89 -4.28
N GLY A 150 -21.23 -10.21 -4.19
CA GLY A 150 -20.59 -11.25 -4.97
C GLY A 150 -20.41 -10.92 -6.47
N ARG A 151 -20.56 -9.66 -6.87
CA ARG A 151 -20.41 -9.19 -8.26
C ARG A 151 -19.40 -8.08 -8.37
N SER A 152 -18.63 -8.09 -9.46
CA SER A 152 -17.70 -7.04 -9.79
C SER A 152 -18.23 -6.10 -10.87
N SER A 153 -17.87 -4.84 -10.81
CA SER A 153 -18.12 -3.83 -11.84
C SER A 153 -17.01 -2.78 -11.83
N VAL A 154 -16.84 -2.04 -12.91
CA VAL A 154 -15.88 -0.94 -12.98
C VAL A 154 -16.40 0.24 -12.15
N PHE A 155 -15.61 0.71 -11.21
CA PHE A 155 -15.88 1.96 -10.49
C PHE A 155 -15.37 3.15 -11.28
N VAL A 156 -14.09 3.15 -11.67
CA VAL A 156 -13.44 4.21 -12.46
C VAL A 156 -12.34 3.58 -13.34
N GLU A 157 -12.14 4.11 -14.54
CA GLU A 157 -11.10 3.65 -15.45
C GLU A 157 -10.53 4.80 -16.30
N GLY A 158 -9.32 4.59 -16.82
CA GLY A 158 -8.62 5.51 -17.71
C GLY A 158 -7.34 6.07 -17.09
N ALA A 159 -6.24 6.03 -17.84
CA ALA A 159 -4.93 6.48 -17.35
C ALA A 159 -4.91 7.96 -16.96
N GLU A 160 -5.78 8.79 -17.54
CA GLU A 160 -5.92 10.20 -17.18
C GLU A 160 -6.57 10.41 -15.80
N LEU A 161 -7.30 9.40 -15.29
CA LEU A 161 -7.99 9.46 -14.01
C LEU A 161 -7.26 8.67 -12.92
N VAL A 162 -6.76 7.47 -13.25
CA VAL A 162 -6.24 6.51 -12.28
C VAL A 162 -4.93 5.86 -12.75
N GLU A 163 -4.01 6.66 -13.29
CA GLU A 163 -2.74 6.20 -13.86
C GLU A 163 -1.96 5.28 -12.92
N GLN A 164 -1.79 4.01 -13.31
CA GLN A 164 -1.14 2.99 -12.47
C GLN A 164 -1.66 3.00 -11.03
N ALA A 165 -2.99 2.84 -10.91
CA ALA A 165 -3.67 2.77 -9.62
C ALA A 165 -3.02 1.72 -8.72
N ASN A 166 -2.74 2.09 -7.47
CA ASN A 166 -2.18 1.17 -6.48
C ASN A 166 -2.91 1.37 -5.13
N GLY A 167 -2.30 2.00 -4.15
CA GLY A 167 -2.85 2.15 -2.82
C GLY A 167 -4.27 2.70 -2.76
N LEU A 168 -5.14 2.09 -1.95
CA LEU A 168 -6.53 2.49 -1.78
C LEU A 168 -6.90 2.64 -0.30
N LEU A 169 -7.71 3.65 0.01
CA LEU A 169 -8.31 3.84 1.33
C LEU A 169 -9.70 4.45 1.20
N VAL A 170 -10.71 3.86 1.83
CA VAL A 170 -12.01 4.53 2.02
C VAL A 170 -11.93 5.45 3.24
N ASP A 171 -12.15 6.75 3.03
CA ASP A 171 -12.17 7.79 4.05
C ASP A 171 -13.50 8.55 4.00
N GLY A 172 -14.43 8.17 4.87
CA GLY A 172 -15.79 8.70 4.89
C GLY A 172 -16.54 8.42 3.58
N SER A 173 -16.90 9.47 2.84
CA SER A 173 -17.58 9.38 1.55
C SER A 173 -16.60 9.36 0.36
N ARG A 174 -15.30 9.22 0.60
CA ARG A 174 -14.27 9.30 -0.44
C ARG A 174 -13.46 8.01 -0.52
N LEU A 175 -13.07 7.67 -1.74
CA LEU A 175 -12.00 6.69 -2.01
C LEU A 175 -10.71 7.46 -2.30
N ILE A 176 -9.73 7.33 -1.43
CA ILE A 176 -8.38 7.86 -1.65
C ILE A 176 -7.62 6.86 -2.52
N LEU A 177 -6.98 7.37 -3.54
CA LEU A 177 -6.13 6.61 -4.47
C LEU A 177 -4.71 7.13 -4.43
N GLY A 178 -3.76 6.25 -4.23
CA GLY A 178 -2.36 6.45 -4.50
C GLY A 178 -1.96 5.86 -5.85
N THR A 179 -1.18 6.59 -6.63
CA THR A 179 -0.68 6.12 -7.91
C THR A 179 0.83 5.92 -7.88
N ILE A 180 1.32 4.98 -8.68
CA ILE A 180 2.77 4.80 -8.85
C ILE A 180 3.37 5.91 -9.72
N GLY A 181 2.54 6.53 -10.55
CA GLY A 181 2.94 7.52 -11.53
C GLY A 181 3.25 6.94 -12.90
N PRO A 182 3.48 7.77 -13.92
CA PRO A 182 3.63 7.33 -15.30
C PRO A 182 4.81 6.36 -15.45
N ALA A 183 4.58 5.26 -16.18
CA ALA A 183 5.61 4.31 -16.52
C ALA A 183 6.82 5.01 -17.17
N ALA A 184 8.03 4.62 -16.78
CA ALA A 184 9.26 5.13 -17.39
C ALA A 184 9.21 4.89 -18.91
N GLY A 185 8.92 5.90 -19.70
CA GLY A 185 8.78 5.82 -21.17
C GLY A 185 7.50 6.43 -21.74
N ALA A 186 6.47 6.68 -20.93
CA ALA A 186 5.23 7.35 -21.37
C ALA A 186 5.42 8.87 -21.60
N ARG A 187 6.50 9.45 -21.12
CA ARG A 187 6.87 10.85 -21.42
C ARG A 187 7.85 10.87 -22.59
N GLY A 188 7.48 11.60 -23.65
CA GLY A 188 8.21 11.74 -24.91
C GLY A 188 9.73 11.90 -24.76
N ARG A 189 10.45 11.40 -25.74
CA ARG A 189 11.92 11.43 -25.90
C ARG A 189 12.50 12.80 -25.56
N GLY A 190 13.06 12.99 -24.35
CA GLY A 190 13.73 14.26 -24.02
C GLY A 190 14.12 14.50 -22.57
N ARG A 191 13.84 13.62 -21.62
CA ARG A 191 14.35 13.78 -20.26
C ARG A 191 15.19 12.56 -19.87
N GLY A 192 16.40 12.86 -19.35
CA GLY A 192 17.40 11.89 -18.97
C GLY A 192 16.84 10.80 -18.01
N ARG A 193 17.62 9.72 -17.81
CA ARG A 193 17.34 8.62 -16.87
C ARG A 193 17.18 9.15 -15.43
N GLY A 194 16.03 9.79 -15.14
CA GLY A 194 15.60 10.17 -13.81
C GLY A 194 14.63 9.12 -13.26
N ALA A 195 14.50 9.06 -11.96
CA ALA A 195 13.44 8.30 -11.29
C ALA A 195 12.08 8.61 -11.96
N PRO A 196 11.13 7.64 -12.01
CA PRO A 196 9.79 7.91 -12.52
C PRO A 196 9.26 9.18 -11.85
N ALA A 197 8.62 10.05 -12.61
CA ALA A 197 7.90 11.15 -11.99
C ALA A 197 6.87 10.51 -11.06
N GLY A 198 7.01 10.75 -9.76
CA GLY A 198 6.21 10.08 -8.73
C GLY A 198 4.72 10.24 -8.96
N GLY A 199 3.95 9.32 -8.42
CA GLY A 199 2.50 9.37 -8.40
C GLY A 199 1.96 10.44 -7.45
N HIS A 200 0.67 10.61 -7.49
CA HIS A 200 -0.09 11.56 -6.68
C HIS A 200 -1.12 10.83 -5.81
N LEU A 201 -1.61 11.55 -4.81
CA LEU A 201 -2.84 11.17 -4.11
C LEU A 201 -4.02 11.90 -4.72
N PHE A 202 -5.06 11.13 -5.03
CA PHE A 202 -6.36 11.62 -5.48
C PHE A 202 -7.46 11.14 -4.52
N ALA A 203 -8.60 11.81 -4.55
CA ALA A 203 -9.80 11.36 -3.88
C ALA A 203 -10.97 11.32 -4.88
N PHE A 204 -11.73 10.24 -4.86
CA PHE A 204 -12.96 10.09 -5.62
C PHE A 204 -14.15 10.13 -4.66
N ASP A 205 -15.15 10.94 -4.93
CA ASP A 205 -16.42 10.82 -4.24
C ASP A 205 -17.09 9.48 -4.57
N LEU A 206 -17.51 8.71 -3.57
CA LEU A 206 -18.02 7.36 -3.75
C LEU A 206 -19.34 7.29 -4.52
N VAL A 207 -20.09 8.41 -4.57
CA VAL A 207 -21.39 8.50 -5.25
C VAL A 207 -21.26 9.11 -6.63
N THR A 208 -20.66 10.30 -6.73
CA THR A 208 -20.56 11.05 -8.00
C THR A 208 -19.39 10.59 -8.85
N ARG A 209 -18.39 9.93 -8.25
CA ARG A 209 -17.11 9.53 -8.85
C ARG A 209 -16.27 10.72 -9.33
N GLU A 210 -16.59 11.92 -8.85
CA GLU A 210 -15.81 13.11 -9.12
C GLU A 210 -14.43 12.99 -8.47
N ARG A 211 -13.38 13.23 -9.25
CA ARG A 211 -12.00 13.20 -8.79
C ARG A 211 -11.55 14.57 -8.30
N THR A 212 -10.96 14.61 -7.13
CA THR A 212 -10.22 15.77 -6.59
C THR A 212 -8.76 15.38 -6.34
N GLN A 213 -7.86 16.35 -6.40
CA GLN A 213 -6.45 16.15 -6.13
C GLN A 213 -6.16 16.40 -4.64
N VAL A 214 -5.49 15.45 -3.97
CA VAL A 214 -5.09 15.59 -2.55
C VAL A 214 -3.71 16.22 -2.44
N THR A 215 -2.77 15.85 -3.32
CA THR A 215 -1.41 16.42 -3.36
C THR A 215 -1.13 17.11 -4.69
N THR A 216 -0.70 18.37 -4.66
CA THR A 216 -0.37 19.14 -5.87
C THR A 216 0.92 18.66 -6.54
N GLU A 217 1.93 18.31 -5.72
CA GLU A 217 3.20 17.80 -6.21
C GLU A 217 3.23 16.26 -6.16
N PRO A 218 4.02 15.61 -7.03
CA PRO A 218 4.24 14.17 -6.95
C PRO A 218 4.81 13.77 -5.59
N VAL A 219 4.28 12.71 -5.01
CA VAL A 219 4.67 12.21 -3.69
C VAL A 219 5.75 11.12 -3.78
N GLY A 220 5.58 10.20 -4.74
CA GLY A 220 6.45 9.03 -4.91
C GLY A 220 5.72 7.89 -5.61
N GLY A 221 6.28 6.70 -5.62
CA GLY A 221 5.56 5.48 -6.02
C GLY A 221 4.72 5.00 -4.84
N ILE A 222 3.45 5.41 -4.80
CA ILE A 222 2.59 5.16 -3.66
C ILE A 222 2.12 3.72 -3.67
N ASP A 223 2.31 3.02 -2.55
CA ASP A 223 1.85 1.65 -2.35
C ASP A 223 0.75 1.63 -1.28
N GLY A 224 1.08 1.61 0.01
CA GLY A 224 0.11 1.62 1.08
C GLY A 224 -0.37 3.00 1.49
N ILE A 225 -1.62 3.09 1.96
CA ILE A 225 -2.24 4.30 2.50
C ILE A 225 -3.02 3.96 3.77
N GLU A 226 -2.68 4.63 4.88
CA GLU A 226 -3.39 4.51 6.14
C GLU A 226 -3.77 5.88 6.70
N PRO A 227 -4.90 6.02 7.42
CA PRO A 227 -5.24 7.29 8.08
C PRO A 227 -4.38 7.52 9.32
N ASP A 228 -3.97 8.76 9.57
CA ASP A 228 -3.23 9.13 10.79
C ASP A 228 -4.15 9.32 12.02
N GLY A 229 -5.46 9.23 11.83
CA GLY A 229 -6.49 9.49 12.85
C GLY A 229 -6.74 10.97 13.15
N ARG A 230 -6.13 11.90 12.42
CA ARG A 230 -6.24 13.35 12.59
C ARG A 230 -6.54 14.11 11.30
N GLY A 231 -6.98 13.39 10.28
CA GLY A 231 -7.31 13.93 8.97
C GLY A 231 -6.15 14.02 7.99
N GLY A 232 -4.97 13.52 8.37
CA GLY A 232 -3.83 13.28 7.49
C GLY A 232 -3.73 11.81 7.09
N LEU A 233 -2.74 11.51 6.25
CA LEU A 233 -2.48 10.17 5.73
C LEU A 233 -1.02 9.77 5.99
N LEU A 234 -0.83 8.49 6.26
CA LEU A 234 0.45 7.81 6.20
C LEU A 234 0.55 7.09 4.86
N VAL A 235 1.70 7.16 4.20
CA VAL A 235 1.85 6.65 2.84
C VAL A 235 3.23 6.03 2.67
N THR A 236 3.30 4.82 2.11
CA THR A 236 4.57 4.25 1.67
C THR A 236 4.90 4.70 0.25
N ASP A 237 6.16 5.12 0.06
CA ASP A 237 6.78 5.37 -1.24
C ASP A 237 7.79 4.25 -1.50
N VAL A 238 7.38 3.25 -2.27
CA VAL A 238 8.17 2.03 -2.51
C VAL A 238 9.49 2.33 -3.21
N PHE A 239 9.50 3.27 -4.17
CA PHE A 239 10.73 3.62 -4.89
C PHE A 239 11.63 4.57 -4.10
N GLY A 240 11.05 5.49 -3.34
CA GLY A 240 11.79 6.36 -2.42
C GLY A 240 12.21 5.64 -1.13
N ARG A 241 11.71 4.42 -0.89
CA ARG A 241 11.99 3.59 0.29
C ARG A 241 11.70 4.33 1.58
N ARG A 242 10.51 4.89 1.71
CA ARG A 242 10.19 5.74 2.85
C ARG A 242 8.72 5.66 3.24
N LEU A 243 8.47 5.93 4.52
CA LEU A 243 7.14 6.24 5.02
C LEU A 243 6.99 7.76 5.09
N LEU A 244 5.91 8.25 4.55
CA LEU A 244 5.57 9.65 4.46
C LEU A 244 4.34 9.96 5.34
N HIS A 245 4.25 11.19 5.81
CA HIS A 245 3.02 11.78 6.33
C HIS A 245 2.55 12.87 5.38
N VAL A 246 1.31 12.78 4.97
CA VAL A 246 0.61 13.79 4.17
C VAL A 246 -0.42 14.45 5.09
N ALA A 247 -0.18 15.69 5.45
CA ALA A 247 -1.10 16.46 6.30
C ALA A 247 -2.42 16.74 5.56
N ALA A 248 -3.48 17.07 6.27
CA ALA A 248 -4.77 17.48 5.69
C ALA A 248 -4.65 18.67 4.71
N SER A 249 -3.61 19.49 4.85
CA SER A 249 -3.28 20.57 3.92
C SER A 249 -2.62 20.12 2.61
N GLY A 250 -2.31 18.83 2.47
CA GLY A 250 -1.53 18.29 1.35
C GLY A 250 0.00 18.39 1.53
N ALA A 251 0.49 18.97 2.64
CA ALA A 251 1.93 19.06 2.91
C ALA A 251 2.52 17.68 3.21
N VAL A 252 3.63 17.34 2.55
CA VAL A 252 4.27 16.03 2.63
C VAL A 252 5.59 16.12 3.40
N ARG A 253 5.83 15.16 4.32
CA ARG A 253 7.12 15.02 4.99
C ARG A 253 7.50 13.55 5.16
N THR A 254 8.79 13.24 5.11
CA THR A 254 9.30 11.91 5.42
C THR A 254 9.30 11.67 6.93
N LEU A 255 8.71 10.54 7.35
CA LEU A 255 8.75 10.07 8.74
C LEU A 255 9.91 9.09 8.95
N VAL A 256 10.02 8.09 8.06
CA VAL A 256 11.00 7.01 8.15
C VAL A 256 11.66 6.84 6.80
N GLN A 257 12.98 6.71 6.78
CA GLN A 257 13.74 6.24 5.62
C GLN A 257 14.04 4.76 5.82
N PHE A 258 13.59 3.91 4.88
CA PHE A 258 13.80 2.47 4.92
C PHE A 258 15.15 2.06 4.30
N GLY A 259 15.65 0.88 4.68
CA GLY A 259 16.78 0.24 3.99
C GLY A 259 16.37 -0.41 2.68
N GLY A 260 15.13 -0.89 2.57
CA GLY A 260 14.53 -1.56 1.42
C GLY A 260 13.27 -0.85 0.90
N GLY A 261 12.62 -1.42 -0.13
CA GLY A 261 11.33 -0.96 -0.62
C GLY A 261 10.20 -1.47 0.26
N GLY A 262 9.64 -0.60 1.11
CA GLY A 262 8.44 -0.93 1.90
C GLY A 262 7.21 -0.94 0.99
N ALA A 263 6.42 -2.03 1.07
CA ALA A 263 5.20 -2.23 0.30
C ALA A 263 3.95 -1.69 1.05
N ASP A 264 2.75 -2.22 0.79
CA ASP A 264 1.55 -1.82 1.52
C ASP A 264 1.68 -2.20 3.01
N PHE A 265 1.27 -1.31 3.91
CA PHE A 265 1.57 -1.43 5.33
C PHE A 265 0.33 -1.30 6.20
N GLY A 266 0.37 -1.92 7.39
CA GLY A 266 -0.65 -1.74 8.42
C GLY A 266 -0.24 -0.69 9.47
N TYR A 267 -1.20 0.07 9.93
CA TYR A 267 -1.01 1.02 11.01
C TYR A 267 -1.83 0.61 12.24
N VAL A 268 -1.19 0.56 13.40
CA VAL A 268 -1.82 0.30 14.72
C VAL A 268 -1.99 1.63 15.43
N PRO A 269 -3.18 2.28 15.37
CA PRO A 269 -3.37 3.66 15.85
C PRO A 269 -3.10 3.83 17.35
N SER A 270 -3.56 2.88 18.16
CA SER A 270 -3.39 2.92 19.63
C SER A 270 -1.93 2.88 20.08
N ARG A 271 -1.02 2.41 19.22
CA ARG A 271 0.41 2.28 19.48
C ARG A 271 1.27 3.20 18.61
N ARG A 272 0.66 3.91 17.67
CA ARG A 272 1.36 4.67 16.63
C ARG A 272 2.44 3.84 15.93
N LEU A 273 2.12 2.60 15.62
CA LEU A 273 3.04 1.61 15.08
C LEU A 273 2.71 1.34 13.60
N ALA A 274 3.69 1.50 12.72
CA ALA A 274 3.58 1.07 11.33
C ALA A 274 4.25 -0.30 11.16
N VAL A 275 3.53 -1.27 10.61
CA VAL A 275 4.03 -2.61 10.28
C VAL A 275 4.20 -2.71 8.77
N VAL A 276 5.44 -2.80 8.31
CA VAL A 276 5.81 -2.66 6.90
C VAL A 276 6.41 -3.96 6.39
N PRO A 277 5.84 -4.58 5.36
CA PRO A 277 6.45 -5.69 4.66
C PRO A 277 7.50 -5.20 3.65
N PHE A 278 8.55 -5.99 3.47
CA PHE A 278 9.64 -5.76 2.54
C PHE A 278 9.73 -6.96 1.60
N LEU A 279 9.07 -6.85 0.46
CA LEU A 279 8.92 -7.94 -0.51
C LEU A 279 10.26 -8.50 -0.97
N GLY A 280 11.21 -7.64 -1.30
CA GLY A 280 12.53 -8.05 -1.80
C GLY A 280 13.43 -8.68 -0.74
N GLU A 281 13.21 -8.38 0.53
CA GLU A 281 13.97 -8.85 1.67
C GLU A 281 13.31 -10.05 2.39
N ASN A 282 12.10 -10.48 1.97
CA ASN A 282 11.30 -11.51 2.63
C ASN A 282 11.11 -11.25 4.12
N SER A 283 10.88 -10.00 4.51
CA SER A 283 10.84 -9.58 5.91
C SER A 283 9.67 -8.65 6.20
N VAL A 284 9.29 -8.57 7.47
CA VAL A 284 8.31 -7.62 8.00
C VAL A 284 8.95 -6.88 9.17
N ALA A 285 8.83 -5.57 9.23
CA ALA A 285 9.37 -4.78 10.32
C ALA A 285 8.36 -3.74 10.83
N ALA A 286 8.47 -3.39 12.11
CA ALA A 286 7.63 -2.37 12.71
C ALA A 286 8.43 -1.14 13.12
N TYR A 287 7.81 0.03 12.93
CA TYR A 287 8.39 1.33 13.23
C TYR A 287 7.49 2.11 14.19
N ASP A 288 8.07 2.57 15.30
CA ASP A 288 7.39 3.46 16.26
C ASP A 288 7.35 4.88 15.69
N LEU A 289 6.13 5.39 15.50
CA LEU A 289 5.87 6.72 14.98
C LEU A 289 5.50 7.73 16.09
N THR A 290 5.60 7.35 17.37
CA THR A 290 5.14 8.17 18.51
C THR A 290 5.77 9.56 18.53
N SER A 291 7.07 9.66 18.28
CA SER A 291 7.80 10.93 18.22
C SER A 291 7.79 11.60 16.85
N LEU A 292 7.28 10.91 15.83
CA LEU A 292 7.31 11.33 14.42
C LEU A 292 5.97 11.91 13.96
N LEU A 293 4.85 11.52 14.57
CA LEU A 293 3.54 12.06 14.25
C LEU A 293 3.22 13.28 15.11
N PRO A 294 2.50 14.27 14.56
CA PRO A 294 2.08 15.46 15.30
C PRO A 294 1.15 15.14 16.47
#